data_8ca13bd33ad2ff8c8c38015bdb4b71d3
#
_entry.id   8ca13bd33ad2ff8c8c38015bdb4b71d3
#
_cell.length_a   1.000
_cell.length_b   1.000
_cell.length_c   1.000
_cell.angle_alpha   90.00
_cell.angle_beta   90.00
_cell.angle_gamma   90.00
#
_symmetry.space_group_name_H-M   'P 1'
#
loop_
_entity.id
_entity.type
_entity.pdbx_description
1 polymer ?
#
loop_
_entity_poly.entity_id
_entity_poly.type
_entity_poly.pdbx_seq_one_letter_code
_entity_poly.pdbx_strand_id
1 'polypeptide(L)'
;LSHKALHEPFTPPQRHKSLYKDMEIPTQDDLRDDMSKKPEYIQSMALKNRERGGGIAPIHWKIPDKMRTVSAVDEGVGMIFKKLRELDLLNNTVIIFAGDNGYFISEHGGLHDKRKAYEESIRIPLLMWNPFEKQPNTIDSIALNIDLAPYICDLANVKIPKHMHGKSWENVLRGKKSDRNGFLYEYYQENQYRPTGGFGGTPTILAYRTKDWKYVTYPESNYISELYNLSNDPKELYNLIDNPSYSKIAKKLDKSLSKLLKTIDYKPPTRIRGTGKSIKELYKN
;
A
#
# COMPACT_ATOMS: atom_id res chain seq x y z
N LEU A 1 -15.56 -11.79 4.67
CA LEU A 1 -15.96 -10.79 5.68
C LEU A 1 -15.17 -9.52 5.45
N SER A 2 -15.83 -8.35 5.43
CA SER A 2 -15.19 -7.06 5.26
C SER A 2 -15.56 -6.16 6.44
N HIS A 3 -14.55 -5.69 7.18
CA HIS A 3 -14.72 -4.73 8.25
C HIS A 3 -14.66 -3.30 7.72
N LYS A 4 -15.52 -2.41 8.24
CA LYS A 4 -15.38 -0.97 8.04
C LYS A 4 -14.21 -0.42 8.90
N ALA A 5 -13.94 -1.09 10.00
CA ALA A 5 -12.90 -0.71 10.95
C ALA A 5 -11.53 -0.65 10.29
N LEU A 6 -10.77 0.27 10.78
CA LEU A 6 -9.60 1.02 10.39
C LEU A 6 -9.84 2.12 9.34
N HIS A 7 -10.99 2.20 8.69
CA HIS A 7 -11.35 3.38 7.91
C HIS A 7 -12.03 4.43 8.77
N GLU A 8 -11.87 5.70 8.44
CA GLU A 8 -12.57 6.81 9.13
C GLU A 8 -14.10 6.67 9.09
N PRO A 9 -14.79 7.11 10.14
CA PRO A 9 -14.29 7.63 11.41
C PRO A 9 -13.74 6.51 12.29
N PHE A 10 -12.61 6.75 12.97
CA PHE A 10 -11.99 5.79 13.89
C PHE A 10 -12.78 5.75 15.21
N THR A 11 -13.93 5.10 15.20
CA THR A 11 -14.83 5.03 16.35
C THR A 11 -14.72 3.66 17.00
N PRO A 12 -13.96 3.51 18.09
CA PRO A 12 -13.85 2.24 18.79
C PRO A 12 -15.16 1.91 19.52
N PRO A 13 -15.48 0.62 19.69
CA PRO A 13 -16.60 0.22 20.54
C PRO A 13 -16.37 0.63 22.00
N GLN A 14 -17.45 0.86 22.73
CA GLN A 14 -17.42 1.37 24.12
C GLN A 14 -16.51 0.55 25.03
N ARG A 15 -16.52 -0.79 24.89
CA ARG A 15 -15.69 -1.72 25.68
C ARG A 15 -14.18 -1.57 25.47
N HIS A 16 -13.74 -0.93 24.39
CA HIS A 16 -12.33 -0.71 24.06
C HIS A 16 -11.85 0.73 24.34
N LYS A 17 -12.72 1.63 24.76
CA LYS A 17 -12.37 3.05 24.97
C LYS A 17 -11.29 3.30 26.01
N SER A 18 -11.14 2.40 26.98
CA SER A 18 -10.11 2.50 28.02
C SER A 18 -8.75 1.93 27.60
N LEU A 19 -8.68 1.16 26.51
CA LEU A 19 -7.40 0.63 26.02
C LEU A 19 -6.49 1.77 25.56
N TYR A 20 -5.18 1.60 25.75
CA TYR A 20 -4.15 2.55 25.30
C TYR A 20 -4.33 3.98 25.84
N LYS A 21 -4.96 4.14 27.02
CA LYS A 21 -5.26 5.47 27.60
C LYS A 21 -3.99 6.23 27.96
N ASP A 22 -2.99 5.49 28.48
CA ASP A 22 -1.74 6.06 29.00
C ASP A 22 -0.56 5.75 28.05
N MET A 23 -0.87 5.41 26.78
CA MET A 23 0.17 5.11 25.79
C MET A 23 0.82 6.39 25.30
N GLU A 24 2.13 6.49 25.47
CA GLU A 24 2.93 7.48 24.76
C GLU A 24 3.02 7.12 23.27
N ILE A 25 2.67 8.09 22.43
CA ILE A 25 2.76 7.93 20.99
C ILE A 25 4.14 8.44 20.58
N PRO A 26 5.04 7.58 20.09
CA PRO A 26 6.37 8.02 19.68
C PRO A 26 6.24 9.00 18.50
N THR A 27 7.01 10.08 18.57
CA THR A 27 7.15 11.00 17.44
C THR A 27 7.92 10.28 16.35
N GLN A 28 7.39 10.28 15.14
CA GLN A 28 8.09 9.67 14.01
C GLN A 28 9.20 10.59 13.53
N ASP A 29 10.39 10.05 13.28
CA ASP A 29 11.57 10.81 12.85
C ASP A 29 11.35 11.49 11.49
N ASP A 30 10.56 10.87 10.64
CA ASP A 30 10.24 11.32 9.29
C ASP A 30 9.17 12.45 9.23
N LEU A 31 8.61 12.86 10.36
CA LEU A 31 7.83 14.11 10.44
C LEU A 31 8.65 15.35 10.01
N ARG A 32 9.97 15.28 10.16
CA ARG A 32 10.92 16.34 9.81
C ARG A 32 11.70 16.03 8.55
N ASP A 33 11.20 15.09 7.73
CA ASP A 33 11.84 14.73 6.47
C ASP A 33 12.14 15.96 5.61
N ASP A 34 13.31 15.99 5.00
CA ASP A 34 13.67 16.96 3.97
C ASP A 34 12.91 16.65 2.69
N MET A 35 11.81 17.34 2.51
CA MET A 35 10.93 17.17 1.37
C MET A 35 11.47 17.77 0.07
N SER A 36 12.63 18.45 0.09
CA SER A 36 13.15 19.21 -1.06
C SER A 36 13.41 18.37 -2.32
N LYS A 37 13.65 17.08 -2.15
CA LYS A 37 13.86 16.11 -3.24
C LYS A 37 12.61 15.29 -3.60
N LYS A 38 11.50 15.51 -2.92
CA LYS A 38 10.22 14.87 -3.23
C LYS A 38 9.50 15.63 -4.36
N PRO A 39 8.59 14.99 -5.09
CA PRO A 39 7.75 15.69 -6.05
C PRO A 39 6.98 16.86 -5.43
N GLU A 40 6.81 17.96 -6.16
CA GLU A 40 6.20 19.18 -5.67
C GLU A 40 4.81 18.98 -5.05
N TYR A 41 4.00 18.07 -5.61
CA TYR A 41 2.68 17.77 -5.05
C TYR A 41 2.77 17.12 -3.65
N ILE A 42 3.80 16.31 -3.39
CA ILE A 42 4.06 15.72 -2.07
C ILE A 42 4.45 16.81 -1.08
N GLN A 43 5.38 17.70 -1.47
CA GLN A 43 5.82 18.83 -0.64
C GLN A 43 4.63 19.71 -0.25
N SER A 44 3.78 20.06 -1.23
CA SER A 44 2.58 20.89 -1.01
C SER A 44 1.58 20.23 -0.07
N MET A 45 1.40 18.91 -0.18
CA MET A 45 0.48 18.17 0.69
C MET A 45 1.00 18.09 2.12
N ALA A 46 2.27 17.78 2.30
CA ALA A 46 2.91 17.72 3.62
C ALA A 46 2.80 19.09 4.33
N LEU A 47 3.12 20.18 3.62
CA LEU A 47 3.00 21.53 4.15
C LEU A 47 1.57 21.85 4.61
N LYS A 48 0.57 21.64 3.75
CA LYS A 48 -0.85 21.88 4.08
C LYS A 48 -1.32 21.07 5.28
N ASN A 49 -0.84 19.84 5.42
CA ASN A 49 -1.21 18.99 6.55
C ASN A 49 -0.58 19.49 7.85
N ARG A 50 0.68 19.95 7.81
CA ARG A 50 1.36 20.55 8.97
C ARG A 50 0.63 21.83 9.42
N GLU A 51 0.25 22.69 8.49
CA GLU A 51 -0.48 23.94 8.79
C GLU A 51 -1.84 23.65 9.45
N ARG A 52 -2.60 22.67 8.95
CA ARG A 52 -3.89 22.27 9.52
C ARG A 52 -3.77 21.64 10.91
N GLY A 53 -2.65 21.02 11.24
CA GLY A 53 -2.41 20.34 12.50
C GLY A 53 -1.68 21.16 13.56
N GLY A 54 -1.48 22.47 13.37
CA GLY A 54 -0.74 23.28 14.32
C GLY A 54 0.74 22.93 14.43
N GLY A 55 1.34 22.45 13.35
CA GLY A 55 2.77 22.06 13.28
C GLY A 55 3.05 20.60 13.61
N ILE A 56 2.09 19.86 14.15
CA ILE A 56 2.12 18.40 14.31
C ILE A 56 1.08 17.83 13.37
N ALA A 57 1.40 16.70 12.71
CA ALA A 57 0.46 16.12 11.78
C ALA A 57 -0.91 15.84 12.40
N PRO A 58 -2.00 16.23 11.73
CA PRO A 58 -3.34 16.33 12.33
C PRO A 58 -3.95 15.01 12.77
N ILE A 59 -3.27 13.90 12.53
CA ILE A 59 -3.82 12.57 12.77
C ILE A 59 -3.19 11.84 13.99
N HIS A 60 -2.13 12.42 14.57
CA HIS A 60 -1.40 11.80 15.67
C HIS A 60 -2.30 11.50 16.88
N TRP A 61 -3.21 12.42 17.22
CA TRP A 61 -4.18 12.24 18.31
C TRP A 61 -5.23 11.14 18.05
N LYS A 62 -5.41 10.70 16.80
CA LYS A 62 -6.32 9.60 16.43
C LYS A 62 -5.68 8.22 16.55
N ILE A 63 -4.38 8.12 16.78
CA ILE A 63 -3.66 6.85 16.86
C ILE A 63 -4.23 5.91 17.92
N PRO A 64 -4.53 6.37 19.16
CA PRO A 64 -5.14 5.50 20.17
C PRO A 64 -6.48 4.92 19.71
N ASP A 65 -7.32 5.70 19.05
CA ASP A 65 -8.61 5.22 18.55
C ASP A 65 -8.46 4.23 17.40
N LYS A 66 -7.46 4.41 16.53
CA LYS A 66 -7.09 3.41 15.51
C LYS A 66 -6.69 2.10 16.18
N MET A 67 -5.80 2.13 17.17
CA MET A 67 -5.37 0.92 17.89
C MET A 67 -6.54 0.23 18.61
N ARG A 68 -7.46 0.98 19.21
CA ARG A 68 -8.69 0.46 19.80
C ARG A 68 -9.58 -0.22 18.78
N THR A 69 -9.66 0.33 17.56
CA THR A 69 -10.42 -0.31 16.47
C THR A 69 -9.73 -1.57 15.94
N VAL A 70 -8.37 -1.61 15.90
CA VAL A 70 -7.61 -2.84 15.60
C VAL A 70 -7.95 -3.92 16.62
N SER A 71 -7.94 -3.60 17.92
CA SER A 71 -8.26 -4.57 18.97
C SER A 71 -9.68 -5.14 18.82
N ALA A 72 -10.64 -4.33 18.33
CA ALA A 72 -11.98 -4.82 18.05
C ALA A 72 -12.04 -5.75 16.83
N VAL A 73 -11.21 -5.52 15.82
CA VAL A 73 -11.07 -6.43 14.66
C VAL A 73 -10.44 -7.75 15.09
N ASP A 74 -9.40 -7.71 15.92
CA ASP A 74 -8.73 -8.89 16.46
C ASP A 74 -9.70 -9.76 17.28
N GLU A 75 -10.51 -9.14 18.16
CA GLU A 75 -11.59 -9.82 18.87
C GLU A 75 -12.56 -10.53 17.92
N GLY A 76 -12.96 -9.84 16.83
CA GLY A 76 -13.84 -10.42 15.81
C GLY A 76 -13.21 -11.60 15.10
N VAL A 77 -11.91 -11.55 14.79
CA VAL A 77 -11.15 -12.70 14.25
C VAL A 77 -11.13 -13.86 15.24
N GLY A 78 -10.87 -13.57 16.53
CA GLY A 78 -10.93 -14.58 17.60
C GLY A 78 -12.28 -15.28 17.68
N MET A 79 -13.39 -14.55 17.53
CA MET A 79 -14.75 -15.13 17.50
C MET A 79 -14.93 -16.09 16.31
N ILE A 80 -14.38 -15.78 15.13
CA ILE A 80 -14.43 -16.67 13.97
C ILE A 80 -13.67 -17.97 14.26
N PHE A 81 -12.44 -17.87 14.78
CA PHE A 81 -11.65 -19.06 15.14
C PHE A 81 -12.38 -19.93 16.18
N LYS A 82 -12.97 -19.31 17.20
CA LYS A 82 -13.77 -20.00 18.20
C LYS A 82 -14.93 -20.74 17.55
N LYS A 83 -15.68 -20.05 16.67
CA LYS A 83 -16.85 -20.66 16.02
C LYS A 83 -16.49 -21.83 15.10
N LEU A 84 -15.39 -21.73 14.36
CA LEU A 84 -14.89 -22.82 13.52
C LEU A 84 -14.45 -24.04 14.34
N ARG A 85 -13.85 -23.84 15.53
CA ARG A 85 -13.54 -24.94 16.45
C ARG A 85 -14.80 -25.62 16.97
N GLU A 86 -15.78 -24.84 17.43
CA GLU A 86 -17.07 -25.36 17.93
C GLU A 86 -17.82 -26.21 16.89
N LEU A 87 -17.63 -25.89 15.61
CA LEU A 87 -18.25 -26.60 14.50
C LEU A 87 -17.36 -27.71 13.91
N ASP A 88 -16.17 -27.96 14.48
CA ASP A 88 -15.17 -28.90 13.97
C ASP A 88 -14.74 -28.61 12.52
N LEU A 89 -14.75 -27.34 12.11
CA LEU A 89 -14.41 -26.91 10.77
C LEU A 89 -13.00 -26.30 10.63
N LEU A 90 -12.34 -25.96 11.75
CA LEU A 90 -11.07 -25.22 11.71
C LEU A 90 -9.98 -25.99 10.97
N ASN A 91 -9.94 -27.31 11.12
CA ASN A 91 -8.95 -28.17 10.46
C ASN A 91 -9.22 -28.38 8.95
N ASN A 92 -10.31 -27.84 8.43
CA ASN A 92 -10.67 -27.88 7.02
C ASN A 92 -10.96 -26.47 6.46
N THR A 93 -10.45 -25.42 7.11
CA THR A 93 -10.70 -24.05 6.70
C THR A 93 -9.38 -23.26 6.65
N VAL A 94 -9.06 -22.71 5.49
CA VAL A 94 -7.99 -21.71 5.34
C VAL A 94 -8.58 -20.35 5.68
N ILE A 95 -7.91 -19.59 6.58
CA ILE A 95 -8.30 -18.23 6.95
C ILE A 95 -7.22 -17.27 6.50
N ILE A 96 -7.59 -16.27 5.70
CA ILE A 96 -6.68 -15.25 5.20
C ILE A 96 -7.13 -13.90 5.74
N PHE A 97 -6.23 -13.22 6.44
CA PHE A 97 -6.40 -11.83 6.87
C PHE A 97 -5.53 -10.94 6.00
N ALA A 98 -6.13 -9.96 5.33
CA ALA A 98 -5.42 -9.01 4.48
C ALA A 98 -6.04 -7.62 4.60
N GLY A 99 -5.21 -6.58 4.49
CA GLY A 99 -5.65 -5.21 4.24
C GLY A 99 -5.90 -4.95 2.75
N ASP A 100 -6.69 -3.94 2.42
CA ASP A 100 -6.91 -3.47 1.05
C ASP A 100 -5.82 -2.50 0.59
N ASN A 101 -5.32 -1.66 1.51
CA ASN A 101 -4.24 -0.69 1.33
C ASN A 101 -3.58 -0.38 2.68
N GLY A 102 -2.43 0.26 2.63
CA GLY A 102 -1.81 0.89 3.78
C GLY A 102 -2.38 2.29 4.06
N TYR A 103 -1.77 3.01 5.00
CA TYR A 103 -2.25 4.33 5.41
C TYR A 103 -1.13 5.14 6.06
N PHE A 104 -0.96 6.40 5.65
CA PHE A 104 -0.04 7.33 6.29
C PHE A 104 -0.60 7.83 7.62
N ILE A 105 0.27 7.81 8.64
CA ILE A 105 -0.02 8.35 9.98
C ILE A 105 1.01 9.44 10.29
N SER A 106 1.17 10.39 9.38
CA SER A 106 2.09 11.53 9.48
C SER A 106 3.49 11.32 8.92
N GLU A 107 3.80 10.19 8.35
CA GLU A 107 5.08 9.94 7.67
C GLU A 107 5.29 10.96 6.54
N HIS A 108 6.54 11.05 6.03
CA HIS A 108 6.94 11.94 4.94
C HIS A 108 6.51 13.39 5.16
N GLY A 109 6.92 13.94 6.31
CA GLY A 109 6.68 15.34 6.63
C GLY A 109 5.23 15.70 6.92
N GLY A 110 4.39 14.73 7.29
CA GLY A 110 2.99 14.94 7.70
C GLY A 110 1.96 14.46 6.68
N LEU A 111 2.30 13.51 5.84
CA LEU A 111 1.29 12.89 4.97
C LEU A 111 0.25 12.13 5.80
N HIS A 112 -0.96 12.09 5.31
CA HIS A 112 -2.02 11.24 5.81
C HIS A 112 -2.83 10.68 4.64
N ASP A 113 -3.75 9.73 4.94
CA ASP A 113 -4.52 9.02 3.93
C ASP A 113 -3.63 7.98 3.16
N LYS A 114 -3.75 7.84 1.89
CA LYS A 114 -3.15 6.81 1.04
C LYS A 114 -2.92 7.34 -0.38
N ARG A 115 -2.81 6.48 -1.39
CA ARG A 115 -2.75 6.84 -2.83
C ARG A 115 -1.38 7.32 -3.33
N LYS A 116 -0.31 7.09 -2.57
CA LYS A 116 1.06 7.35 -3.01
C LYS A 116 1.81 6.03 -3.09
N ALA A 117 2.93 6.02 -3.80
CA ALA A 117 3.70 4.79 -4.01
C ALA A 117 4.66 4.45 -2.85
N TYR A 118 4.59 5.13 -1.70
CA TYR A 118 5.42 4.83 -0.53
C TYR A 118 4.94 3.60 0.22
N GLU A 119 5.86 2.91 0.91
CA GLU A 119 5.57 1.64 1.60
C GLU A 119 4.40 1.74 2.56
N GLU A 120 4.21 2.86 3.27
CA GLU A 120 3.10 3.07 4.20
C GLU A 120 1.73 3.00 3.53
N SER A 121 1.66 3.35 2.25
CA SER A 121 0.42 3.29 1.46
C SER A 121 0.22 1.98 0.72
N ILE A 122 1.31 1.34 0.27
CA ILE A 122 1.21 0.17 -0.62
C ILE A 122 1.46 -1.16 0.09
N ARG A 123 2.11 -1.15 1.25
CA ARG A 123 2.36 -2.36 2.03
C ARG A 123 1.15 -2.67 2.90
N ILE A 124 0.61 -3.87 2.76
CA ILE A 124 -0.56 -4.35 3.49
C ILE A 124 -0.19 -5.52 4.39
N PRO A 125 -0.88 -5.71 5.52
CA PRO A 125 -0.76 -6.93 6.29
C PRO A 125 -1.32 -8.10 5.50
N LEU A 126 -0.64 -9.24 5.59
CA LEU A 126 -1.10 -10.51 5.05
C LEU A 126 -0.73 -11.61 6.03
N LEU A 127 -1.73 -12.21 6.66
CA LEU A 127 -1.57 -13.35 7.55
C LEU A 127 -2.48 -14.48 7.09
N MET A 128 -2.04 -15.70 7.28
CA MET A 128 -2.80 -16.87 6.87
C MET A 128 -2.74 -17.96 7.93
N TRP A 129 -3.90 -18.48 8.29
CA TRP A 129 -4.05 -19.78 8.93
C TRP A 129 -4.31 -20.82 7.84
N ASN A 130 -3.42 -21.79 7.73
CA ASN A 130 -3.58 -22.90 6.81
C ASN A 130 -3.41 -24.21 7.60
N PRO A 131 -4.45 -25.01 7.82
CA PRO A 131 -4.36 -26.24 8.60
C PRO A 131 -3.53 -27.34 7.93
N PHE A 132 -3.23 -27.19 6.64
CA PHE A 132 -2.38 -28.11 5.89
C PHE A 132 -0.88 -27.80 6.01
N GLU A 133 -0.52 -26.64 6.56
CA GLU A 133 0.86 -26.27 6.87
C GLU A 133 1.24 -26.68 8.28
N LYS A 134 2.35 -27.43 8.41
CA LYS A 134 2.72 -28.05 9.69
C LYS A 134 3.38 -27.10 10.68
N GLN A 135 3.99 -26.02 10.22
CA GLN A 135 4.76 -25.09 11.06
C GLN A 135 4.45 -23.62 10.68
N PRO A 136 4.37 -22.74 11.67
CA PRO A 136 4.34 -21.31 11.42
C PRO A 136 5.58 -20.90 10.62
N ASN A 137 5.38 -20.10 9.59
CA ASN A 137 6.47 -19.62 8.73
C ASN A 137 6.29 -18.16 8.37
N THR A 138 7.42 -17.45 8.23
CA THR A 138 7.46 -16.12 7.63
C THR A 138 8.10 -16.23 6.27
N ILE A 139 7.38 -15.78 5.24
CA ILE A 139 7.81 -15.88 3.86
C ILE A 139 8.30 -14.52 3.39
N ASP A 140 9.60 -14.42 3.15
CA ASP A 140 10.25 -13.21 2.63
C ASP A 140 10.21 -13.17 1.09
N SER A 141 9.01 -13.19 0.54
CA SER A 141 8.76 -13.09 -0.90
C SER A 141 7.71 -12.02 -1.18
N ILE A 142 7.81 -11.40 -2.35
CA ILE A 142 6.80 -10.42 -2.77
C ILE A 142 5.48 -11.15 -3.02
N ALA A 143 4.49 -10.89 -2.17
CA ALA A 143 3.11 -11.29 -2.33
C ALA A 143 2.25 -10.07 -2.64
N LEU A 144 1.30 -10.19 -3.55
CA LEU A 144 0.43 -9.11 -3.98
C LEU A 144 -1.03 -9.44 -3.70
N ASN A 145 -1.86 -8.41 -3.53
CA ASN A 145 -3.31 -8.56 -3.40
C ASN A 145 -3.94 -9.29 -4.60
N ILE A 146 -3.42 -9.09 -5.81
CA ILE A 146 -3.89 -9.78 -7.02
C ILE A 146 -3.57 -11.29 -7.04
N ASP A 147 -2.72 -11.77 -6.13
CA ASP A 147 -2.33 -13.18 -6.03
C ASP A 147 -3.36 -14.01 -5.25
N LEU A 148 -4.25 -13.35 -4.51
CA LEU A 148 -5.26 -14.00 -3.70
C LEU A 148 -6.20 -14.88 -4.55
N ALA A 149 -6.69 -14.36 -5.67
CA ALA A 149 -7.60 -15.09 -6.53
C ALA A 149 -6.94 -16.34 -7.17
N PRO A 150 -5.72 -16.26 -7.76
CA PRO A 150 -4.99 -17.44 -8.20
C PRO A 150 -4.75 -18.48 -7.07
N TYR A 151 -4.43 -18.02 -5.86
CA TYR A 151 -4.24 -18.94 -4.73
C TYR A 151 -5.53 -19.65 -4.33
N ILE A 152 -6.68 -18.97 -4.32
CA ILE A 152 -7.98 -19.58 -4.08
C ILE A 152 -8.31 -20.62 -5.17
N CYS A 153 -7.96 -20.36 -6.42
CA CYS A 153 -8.12 -21.36 -7.49
C CYS A 153 -7.31 -22.63 -7.20
N ASP A 154 -6.05 -22.49 -6.78
CA ASP A 154 -5.22 -23.65 -6.42
C ASP A 154 -5.78 -24.42 -5.22
N LEU A 155 -6.20 -23.72 -4.15
CA LEU A 155 -6.86 -24.34 -2.99
C LEU A 155 -8.11 -25.14 -3.38
N ALA A 156 -8.86 -24.63 -4.34
CA ALA A 156 -10.08 -25.27 -4.85
C ALA A 156 -9.79 -26.34 -5.93
N ASN A 157 -8.53 -26.59 -6.27
CA ASN A 157 -8.12 -27.44 -7.38
C ASN A 157 -8.77 -27.06 -8.72
N VAL A 158 -8.91 -25.75 -8.96
CA VAL A 158 -9.48 -25.15 -10.17
C VAL A 158 -8.37 -24.52 -11.00
N LYS A 159 -8.43 -24.73 -12.32
CA LYS A 159 -7.43 -24.15 -13.22
C LYS A 159 -7.46 -22.62 -13.17
N ILE A 160 -6.30 -22.02 -12.90
CA ILE A 160 -6.14 -20.56 -12.88
C ILE A 160 -6.40 -19.99 -14.29
N PRO A 161 -7.35 -19.04 -14.44
CA PRO A 161 -7.63 -18.40 -15.72
C PRO A 161 -6.41 -17.63 -16.25
N LYS A 162 -6.13 -17.74 -17.54
CA LYS A 162 -4.94 -17.14 -18.17
C LYS A 162 -4.90 -15.60 -18.12
N HIS A 163 -6.03 -14.94 -17.94
CA HIS A 163 -6.13 -13.49 -17.86
C HIS A 163 -5.83 -12.92 -16.46
N MET A 164 -5.63 -13.78 -15.45
CA MET A 164 -5.21 -13.32 -14.12
C MET A 164 -3.73 -12.94 -14.15
N HIS A 165 -3.41 -11.71 -13.75
CA HIS A 165 -2.02 -11.21 -13.66
C HIS A 165 -1.33 -11.66 -12.38
N GLY A 166 -2.08 -12.03 -11.35
CA GLY A 166 -1.55 -12.56 -10.10
C GLY A 166 -0.95 -13.95 -10.27
N LYS A 167 -0.18 -14.37 -9.27
CA LYS A 167 0.46 -15.68 -9.19
C LYS A 167 0.07 -16.34 -7.88
N SER A 168 -0.31 -17.60 -7.91
CA SER A 168 -0.60 -18.35 -6.69
C SER A 168 0.61 -18.41 -5.75
N TRP A 169 0.34 -18.35 -4.45
CA TRP A 169 1.34 -18.48 -3.40
C TRP A 169 1.78 -19.92 -3.14
N GLU A 170 1.11 -20.92 -3.69
CA GLU A 170 1.32 -22.33 -3.44
C GLU A 170 2.79 -22.75 -3.54
N ASN A 171 3.48 -22.34 -4.60
CA ASN A 171 4.89 -22.66 -4.78
C ASN A 171 5.79 -22.06 -3.70
N VAL A 172 5.50 -20.83 -3.28
CA VAL A 172 6.29 -20.10 -2.28
C VAL A 172 6.02 -20.69 -0.88
N LEU A 173 4.78 -21.06 -0.59
CA LEU A 173 4.39 -21.76 0.65
C LEU A 173 5.10 -23.10 0.77
N ARG A 174 5.32 -23.82 -0.33
CA ARG A 174 6.10 -25.07 -0.38
C ARG A 174 7.62 -24.85 -0.39
N GLY A 175 8.11 -23.64 -0.08
CA GLY A 175 9.53 -23.31 0.01
C GLY A 175 10.24 -23.12 -1.33
N LYS A 176 9.52 -23.07 -2.47
CA LYS A 176 10.14 -22.77 -3.76
C LYS A 176 10.45 -21.28 -3.87
N LYS A 177 11.54 -20.94 -4.56
CA LYS A 177 11.89 -19.55 -4.82
C LYS A 177 10.81 -18.87 -5.67
N SER A 178 10.40 -17.67 -5.26
CA SER A 178 9.52 -16.83 -6.07
C SER A 178 10.19 -16.47 -7.40
N ASP A 179 9.45 -16.53 -8.49
CA ASP A 179 9.87 -16.04 -9.82
C ASP A 179 9.56 -14.55 -10.03
N ARG A 180 9.03 -13.88 -9.00
CA ARG A 180 8.69 -12.46 -9.05
C ARG A 180 9.87 -11.60 -8.65
N ASN A 181 10.44 -10.88 -9.62
CA ASN A 181 11.55 -9.95 -9.38
C ASN A 181 11.10 -8.54 -9.00
N GLY A 182 9.83 -8.21 -9.24
CA GLY A 182 9.23 -6.94 -8.92
C GLY A 182 7.77 -6.88 -9.36
N PHE A 183 7.11 -5.78 -9.05
CA PHE A 183 5.71 -5.58 -9.39
C PHE A 183 5.42 -4.14 -9.79
N LEU A 184 4.31 -3.94 -10.48
CA LEU A 184 3.72 -2.64 -10.78
C LEU A 184 2.78 -2.24 -9.65
N TYR A 185 2.99 -1.05 -9.10
CA TYR A 185 1.95 -0.29 -8.41
C TYR A 185 1.44 0.78 -9.37
N GLU A 186 0.13 0.90 -9.50
CA GLU A 186 -0.50 1.90 -10.34
C GLU A 186 -1.60 2.62 -9.56
N TYR A 187 -1.67 3.92 -9.74
CA TYR A 187 -2.74 4.76 -9.25
C TYR A 187 -3.13 5.75 -10.33
N TYR A 188 -4.41 5.90 -10.55
CA TYR A 188 -4.94 6.85 -11.52
C TYR A 188 -5.62 7.99 -10.82
N GLN A 189 -5.31 9.21 -11.28
CA GLN A 189 -5.91 10.42 -10.73
C GLN A 189 -7.43 10.33 -10.75
N GLU A 190 -8.07 10.61 -9.63
CA GLU A 190 -9.51 10.70 -9.49
C GLU A 190 -9.98 12.15 -9.48
N ASN A 191 -11.13 12.44 -10.06
CA ASN A 191 -11.67 13.80 -10.20
C ASN A 191 -11.85 14.53 -8.86
N GLN A 192 -12.28 13.82 -7.84
CA GLN A 192 -12.48 14.39 -6.49
C GLN A 192 -11.18 14.81 -5.81
N TYR A 193 -10.03 14.41 -6.34
CA TYR A 193 -8.69 14.69 -5.83
C TYR A 193 -7.93 15.64 -6.75
N ARG A 194 -8.55 16.79 -7.12
CA ARG A 194 -7.93 17.79 -7.97
C ARG A 194 -6.64 18.34 -7.36
N PRO A 195 -5.63 18.70 -8.18
CA PRO A 195 -4.37 19.28 -7.70
C PRO A 195 -4.54 20.56 -6.87
N THR A 196 -5.63 21.29 -7.05
CA THR A 196 -5.84 22.65 -6.54
C THR A 196 -6.66 22.76 -5.25
N GLY A 197 -7.12 21.66 -4.66
CA GLY A 197 -7.87 21.77 -3.41
C GLY A 197 -8.79 20.59 -3.15
N GLY A 198 -8.60 19.96 -2.08
CA GLY A 198 -9.28 18.76 -1.60
C GLY A 198 -8.26 17.80 -0.99
N PHE A 199 -8.64 16.63 -0.64
CA PHE A 199 -7.75 15.63 -0.04
C PHE A 199 -6.63 15.15 -0.98
N GLY A 200 -5.86 16.14 -1.51
CA GLY A 200 -4.61 15.97 -2.23
C GLY A 200 -4.73 15.43 -3.64
N GLY A 201 -4.51 16.28 -4.61
CA GLY A 201 -4.35 15.93 -6.01
C GLY A 201 -3.19 14.96 -6.25
N THR A 202 -3.39 13.70 -5.93
CA THR A 202 -2.43 12.66 -6.30
C THR A 202 -2.51 12.47 -7.82
N PRO A 203 -1.41 12.66 -8.55
CA PRO A 203 -1.36 12.43 -9.99
C PRO A 203 -1.48 10.94 -10.32
N THR A 204 -1.55 10.61 -11.62
CA THR A 204 -1.33 9.24 -12.05
C THR A 204 0.10 8.83 -11.71
N ILE A 205 0.24 7.66 -11.08
CA ILE A 205 1.51 7.11 -10.62
C ILE A 205 1.70 5.73 -11.24
N LEU A 206 2.88 5.47 -11.76
CA LEU A 206 3.36 4.13 -12.07
C LEU A 206 4.65 3.90 -11.30
N ALA A 207 4.69 2.83 -10.51
CA ALA A 207 5.90 2.47 -9.79
C ALA A 207 6.28 1.02 -10.02
N TYR A 208 7.58 0.77 -10.20
CA TYR A 208 8.16 -0.56 -10.24
C TYR A 208 8.93 -0.82 -8.96
N ARG A 209 8.45 -1.78 -8.17
CA ARG A 209 9.04 -2.14 -6.87
C ARG A 209 9.63 -3.54 -6.94
N THR A 210 10.91 -3.65 -6.63
CA THR A 210 11.64 -4.92 -6.41
C THR A 210 11.84 -5.14 -4.90
N LYS A 211 12.52 -6.21 -4.50
CA LYS A 211 12.86 -6.41 -3.07
C LYS A 211 13.64 -5.23 -2.49
N ASP A 212 14.62 -4.70 -3.25
CA ASP A 212 15.60 -3.74 -2.75
C ASP A 212 15.42 -2.32 -3.28
N TRP A 213 14.64 -2.15 -4.36
CA TRP A 213 14.54 -0.88 -5.07
C TRP A 213 13.11 -0.53 -5.43
N LYS A 214 12.82 0.77 -5.43
CA LYS A 214 11.58 1.33 -5.96
C LYS A 214 11.89 2.47 -6.91
N TYR A 215 11.28 2.44 -8.09
CA TYR A 215 11.28 3.51 -9.08
C TYR A 215 9.86 3.98 -9.32
N VAL A 216 9.63 5.29 -9.20
CA VAL A 216 8.31 5.91 -9.35
C VAL A 216 8.35 6.92 -10.48
N THR A 217 7.34 6.91 -11.33
CA THR A 217 7.18 7.89 -12.42
C THR A 217 5.75 8.41 -12.50
N TYR A 218 5.63 9.60 -13.07
CA TYR A 218 4.40 10.37 -13.19
C TYR A 218 4.12 10.68 -14.66
N PRO A 219 3.56 9.73 -15.43
CA PRO A 219 3.55 9.78 -16.91
C PRO A 219 2.79 10.95 -17.50
N GLU A 220 1.90 11.60 -16.73
CA GLU A 220 1.02 12.67 -17.20
C GLU A 220 1.33 14.03 -16.54
N SER A 221 2.46 14.13 -15.87
CA SER A 221 2.90 15.36 -15.21
C SER A 221 4.40 15.56 -15.36
N ASN A 222 4.85 16.79 -15.12
CA ASN A 222 6.28 17.12 -15.11
C ASN A 222 6.93 16.91 -13.73
N TYR A 223 6.31 16.13 -12.85
CA TYR A 223 6.89 15.85 -11.55
C TYR A 223 8.16 15.02 -11.68
N ILE A 224 9.13 15.30 -10.81
CA ILE A 224 10.37 14.55 -10.73
C ILE A 224 10.05 13.07 -10.41
N SER A 225 10.67 12.16 -11.14
CA SER A 225 10.63 10.74 -10.80
C SER A 225 11.35 10.47 -9.48
N GLU A 226 11.10 9.30 -8.90
CA GLU A 226 11.72 8.95 -7.63
C GLU A 226 12.44 7.60 -7.73
N LEU A 227 13.55 7.50 -7.01
CA LEU A 227 14.34 6.28 -6.90
C LEU A 227 14.74 6.06 -5.43
N TYR A 228 14.38 4.92 -4.87
CA TYR A 228 14.69 4.57 -3.48
C TYR A 228 15.40 3.23 -3.37
N ASN A 229 16.40 3.17 -2.48
CA ASN A 229 17.06 1.94 -2.06
C ASN A 229 16.41 1.44 -0.76
N LEU A 230 15.43 0.57 -0.86
CA LEU A 230 14.63 0.10 0.28
C LEU A 230 15.44 -0.72 1.31
N SER A 231 16.58 -1.29 0.90
CA SER A 231 17.46 -2.02 1.82
C SER A 231 18.22 -1.08 2.76
N ASN A 232 18.59 0.12 2.30
CA ASN A 232 19.34 1.11 3.07
C ASN A 232 18.47 2.26 3.59
N ASP A 233 17.37 2.51 2.91
CA ASP A 233 16.40 3.58 3.20
C ASP A 233 14.97 3.01 3.13
N PRO A 234 14.57 2.16 4.09
CA PRO A 234 13.25 1.54 4.11
C PRO A 234 12.10 2.53 4.32
N LYS A 235 12.42 3.75 4.76
CA LYS A 235 11.46 4.86 4.93
C LYS A 235 11.39 5.80 3.72
N GLU A 236 12.14 5.51 2.66
CA GLU A 236 12.10 6.28 1.40
C GLU A 236 12.31 7.80 1.60
N LEU A 237 13.24 8.18 2.46
CA LEU A 237 13.54 9.58 2.79
C LEU A 237 14.39 10.25 1.71
N TYR A 238 15.30 9.49 1.08
CA TYR A 238 16.32 10.03 0.17
C TYR A 238 16.02 9.63 -1.28
N ASN A 239 15.45 10.56 -2.06
CA ASN A 239 15.26 10.36 -3.49
C ASN A 239 16.62 10.40 -4.21
N LEU A 240 17.01 9.28 -4.80
CA LEU A 240 18.30 9.06 -5.46
C LEU A 240 18.27 9.33 -6.97
N ILE A 241 17.16 9.80 -7.53
CA ILE A 241 16.96 9.90 -8.99
C ILE A 241 18.00 10.78 -9.66
N ASP A 242 18.38 11.90 -9.03
CA ASP A 242 19.35 12.86 -9.54
C ASP A 242 20.81 12.51 -9.21
N ASN A 243 21.05 11.45 -8.47
CA ASN A 243 22.41 11.04 -8.11
C ASN A 243 23.03 10.22 -9.24
N PRO A 244 24.11 10.74 -9.90
CA PRO A 244 24.73 10.08 -11.04
C PRO A 244 25.19 8.64 -10.76
N SER A 245 25.57 8.32 -9.52
CA SER A 245 26.02 6.99 -9.11
C SER A 245 24.92 5.93 -9.27
N TYR A 246 23.64 6.32 -9.25
CA TYR A 246 22.49 5.42 -9.37
C TYR A 246 21.80 5.48 -10.74
N SER A 247 22.31 6.26 -11.69
CA SER A 247 21.71 6.45 -13.02
C SER A 247 21.53 5.13 -13.79
N LYS A 248 22.47 4.19 -13.66
CA LYS A 248 22.37 2.85 -14.28
C LYS A 248 21.23 2.02 -13.66
N ILE A 249 21.02 2.16 -12.35
CA ILE A 249 19.94 1.47 -11.63
C ILE A 249 18.59 2.05 -12.05
N ALA A 250 18.44 3.39 -12.05
CA ALA A 250 17.23 4.06 -12.51
C ALA A 250 16.83 3.60 -13.92
N LYS A 251 17.76 3.64 -14.88
CA LYS A 251 17.54 3.17 -16.27
C LYS A 251 17.14 1.69 -16.34
N LYS A 252 17.74 0.84 -15.50
CA LYS A 252 17.39 -0.60 -15.45
C LYS A 252 15.95 -0.80 -14.95
N LEU A 253 15.54 -0.08 -13.91
CA LEU A 253 14.21 -0.20 -13.33
C LEU A 253 13.14 0.38 -14.27
N ASP A 254 13.40 1.52 -14.90
CA ASP A 254 12.55 2.09 -15.94
C ASP A 254 12.33 1.13 -17.11
N LYS A 255 13.40 0.49 -17.60
CA LYS A 255 13.31 -0.56 -18.63
C LYS A 255 12.48 -1.75 -18.14
N SER A 256 12.61 -2.13 -16.86
CA SER A 256 11.84 -3.24 -16.28
C SER A 256 10.36 -2.89 -16.17
N LEU A 257 10.03 -1.67 -15.74
CA LEU A 257 8.68 -1.12 -15.76
C LEU A 257 8.10 -1.16 -17.18
N SER A 258 8.80 -0.60 -18.14
CA SER A 258 8.36 -0.57 -19.54
C SER A 258 8.13 -1.97 -20.11
N LYS A 259 8.98 -2.95 -19.75
CA LYS A 259 8.80 -4.35 -20.16
C LYS A 259 7.55 -4.96 -19.51
N LEU A 260 7.34 -4.71 -18.21
CA LEU A 260 6.17 -5.22 -17.49
C LEU A 260 4.88 -4.66 -18.10
N LEU A 261 4.81 -3.35 -18.34
CA LEU A 261 3.66 -2.69 -18.96
C LEU A 261 3.31 -3.30 -20.32
N LYS A 262 4.33 -3.61 -21.15
CA LYS A 262 4.10 -4.33 -22.42
C LYS A 262 3.59 -5.75 -22.20
N THR A 263 4.11 -6.47 -21.22
CA THR A 263 3.72 -7.86 -20.94
C THR A 263 2.26 -7.99 -20.52
N ILE A 264 1.74 -7.00 -19.78
CA ILE A 264 0.35 -6.99 -19.31
C ILE A 264 -0.61 -6.29 -20.27
N ASP A 265 -0.16 -5.91 -21.47
CA ASP A 265 -0.93 -5.10 -22.44
C ASP A 265 -1.53 -3.84 -21.78
N TYR A 266 -0.69 -3.15 -21.00
CA TYR A 266 -1.09 -1.98 -20.24
C TYR A 266 -1.69 -0.91 -21.15
N LYS A 267 -2.88 -0.45 -20.80
CA LYS A 267 -3.58 0.66 -21.46
C LYS A 267 -3.95 1.70 -20.41
N PRO A 268 -3.34 2.90 -20.47
CA PRO A 268 -3.73 3.96 -19.55
C PRO A 268 -5.21 4.26 -19.71
N PRO A 269 -5.93 4.56 -18.62
CA PRO A 269 -7.32 4.96 -18.72
C PRO A 269 -7.44 6.22 -19.57
N THR A 270 -8.33 6.19 -20.54
CA THR A 270 -8.56 7.33 -21.46
C THR A 270 -9.37 8.44 -20.82
N ARG A 271 -10.03 8.18 -19.68
CA ARG A 271 -10.90 9.11 -18.97
C ARG A 271 -10.70 9.00 -17.47
N ILE A 272 -10.71 10.12 -16.77
CA ILE A 272 -10.72 10.14 -15.31
C ILE A 272 -12.13 9.79 -14.83
N ARG A 273 -12.21 8.83 -13.93
CA ARG A 273 -13.46 8.36 -13.33
C ARG A 273 -14.24 9.53 -12.73
N GLY A 274 -15.51 9.67 -13.12
CA GLY A 274 -16.42 10.68 -12.58
C GLY A 274 -16.42 12.05 -13.28
N THR A 275 -15.52 12.33 -14.25
CA THR A 275 -15.51 13.62 -14.97
C THR A 275 -16.08 13.55 -16.38
N GLY A 276 -16.04 12.38 -16.99
CA GLY A 276 -16.24 12.26 -18.43
C GLY A 276 -15.14 12.90 -19.30
N LYS A 277 -14.15 13.59 -18.68
CA LYS A 277 -13.05 14.26 -19.37
C LYS A 277 -11.86 13.34 -19.56
N SER A 278 -11.16 13.50 -20.67
CA SER A 278 -9.88 12.82 -20.88
C SER A 278 -8.79 13.44 -19.98
N ILE A 279 -7.79 12.65 -19.65
CA ILE A 279 -6.62 13.11 -18.89
C ILE A 279 -5.98 14.34 -19.57
N LYS A 280 -5.84 14.33 -20.92
CA LYS A 280 -5.32 15.46 -21.69
C LYS A 280 -6.16 16.75 -21.56
N GLU A 281 -7.45 16.65 -21.31
CA GLU A 281 -8.34 17.82 -21.14
C GLU A 281 -8.21 18.49 -19.77
N LEU A 282 -7.69 17.76 -18.76
CA LEU A 282 -7.51 18.30 -17.42
C LEU A 282 -6.18 19.06 -17.23
N TYR A 283 -5.18 18.77 -18.05
CA TYR A 283 -3.87 19.43 -18.03
C TYR A 283 -3.69 20.48 -19.15
N LYS A 284 -4.76 20.88 -19.79
CA LYS A 284 -4.76 21.91 -20.86
C LYS A 284 -4.89 23.36 -20.36
N ASN A 285 -4.57 23.64 -19.09
CA ASN A 285 -4.48 25.03 -18.58
C ASN A 285 -3.08 25.35 -18.14
#